data_0d5569006e0d600bff0e08ae0c757476
#
_entry.id   0d5569006e0d600bff0e08ae0c757476
#
_cell.length_a   1.000
_cell.length_b   1.000
_cell.length_c   1.000
_cell.angle_alpha   90.00
_cell.angle_beta   90.00
_cell.angle_gamma   90.00
#
_symmetry.space_group_name_H-M   'P 1'
#
loop_
_entity.id
_entity.type
_entity.pdbx_description
1 polymer ?
#
loop_
_entity_poly.entity_id
_entity_poly.type
_entity_poly.pdbx_seq_one_letter_code
_entity_poly.pdbx_strand_id
1 'polypeptide(L)'
;MASWSKEILPRENGELVQMQVPEIISASRSTDIPAFYADWFFHRLKVGYSAWTNPFNGVKGYVAYKNTRFIVFWSKDPSPLLAHLDELKERKIGCYIQYTLNDYVKEGLEKGVKPLEYRIDTFKQLVDKLGLGSVIWRFDPLMLTDTIDIDTLLRKIENIGNQLKGYTEKLVFSYADIALYRKVKSNLEKNGINSRDWTEGEMREFAKGLVTLNKSWGYTLATCGEKIDLKPYGIEHNHCVDDALIIRLAYHDKALMDFLKVKIHPMPSPSIFGDTEPLPPDAIILPNNTYATRGDNRDKGQREFCGCMKSKDIGEYNTCVHLCEYCYANATKQLALQNWKCHKENPFGETITGK
;
A
#
# COMPACT_ATOMS: atom_id res chain seq x y z
N MET A 1 9.22 -10.53 16.24
CA MET A 1 8.59 -10.54 14.89
C MET A 1 7.86 -11.87 14.72
N ALA A 2 6.62 -11.86 14.33
CA ALA A 2 5.90 -13.10 14.02
C ALA A 2 6.58 -13.76 12.80
N SER A 3 7.13 -14.97 12.99
CA SER A 3 7.79 -15.69 11.89
C SER A 3 6.75 -16.29 10.94
N TRP A 4 7.00 -16.23 9.64
CA TRP A 4 6.27 -17.02 8.65
C TRP A 4 6.65 -18.49 8.78
N SER A 5 5.72 -19.37 8.41
CA SER A 5 6.05 -20.78 8.21
C SER A 5 7.17 -20.91 7.19
N LYS A 6 8.01 -21.92 7.36
CA LYS A 6 9.16 -22.16 6.48
C LYS A 6 9.14 -23.60 6.01
N GLU A 7 9.48 -23.77 4.75
CA GLU A 7 9.60 -25.10 4.13
C GLU A 7 10.93 -25.21 3.37
N ILE A 8 11.41 -26.42 3.21
CA ILE A 8 12.57 -26.72 2.35
C ILE A 8 12.05 -26.99 0.96
N LEU A 9 12.37 -26.10 0.02
CA LEU A 9 11.89 -26.15 -1.36
C LEU A 9 13.06 -26.00 -2.34
N PRO A 10 12.94 -26.58 -3.55
CA PRO A 10 13.99 -26.47 -4.58
C PRO A 10 13.99 -25.07 -5.21
N ARG A 11 15.19 -24.59 -5.49
CA ARG A 11 15.46 -23.49 -6.42
C ARG A 11 15.45 -23.98 -7.86
N GLU A 12 15.50 -23.06 -8.83
CA GLU A 12 15.58 -23.41 -10.27
C GLU A 12 16.81 -24.26 -10.62
N ASN A 13 17.89 -24.15 -9.86
CA ASN A 13 19.10 -24.98 -10.02
C ASN A 13 19.04 -26.35 -9.30
N GLY A 14 17.90 -26.68 -8.67
CA GLY A 14 17.69 -27.91 -7.90
C GLY A 14 18.21 -27.88 -6.46
N GLU A 15 18.88 -26.83 -6.02
CA GLU A 15 19.34 -26.69 -4.64
C GLU A 15 18.16 -26.55 -3.69
N LEU A 16 18.16 -27.33 -2.61
CA LEU A 16 17.14 -27.25 -1.55
C LEU A 16 17.50 -26.15 -0.56
N VAL A 17 16.59 -25.16 -0.42
CA VAL A 17 16.77 -24.06 0.53
C VAL A 17 15.53 -23.83 1.37
N GLN A 18 15.72 -23.26 2.56
CA GLN A 18 14.62 -22.89 3.43
C GLN A 18 13.95 -21.61 2.90
N MET A 19 12.67 -21.69 2.54
CA MET A 19 11.86 -20.56 2.05
C MET A 19 10.72 -20.24 3.02
N GLN A 20 10.41 -18.94 3.19
CA GLN A 20 9.18 -18.51 3.84
C GLN A 20 8.00 -18.73 2.89
N VAL A 21 6.85 -19.16 3.41
CA VAL A 21 5.65 -19.47 2.60
C VAL A 21 4.45 -18.64 3.07
N PRO A 22 4.44 -17.33 2.80
CA PRO A 22 3.39 -16.42 3.28
C PRO A 22 2.10 -16.55 2.49
N GLU A 23 0.97 -16.39 3.18
CA GLU A 23 -0.36 -16.27 2.58
C GLU A 23 -0.61 -14.86 2.03
N ILE A 24 0.03 -13.83 2.61
CA ILE A 24 -0.15 -12.43 2.20
C ILE A 24 1.20 -11.78 1.91
N ILE A 25 1.29 -11.25 0.69
CA ILE A 25 2.46 -10.53 0.17
C ILE A 25 2.19 -9.02 0.16
N SER A 26 3.22 -8.23 0.51
CA SER A 26 3.31 -6.78 0.26
C SER A 26 4.33 -6.54 -0.86
N ALA A 27 3.87 -5.99 -1.99
CA ALA A 27 4.68 -5.75 -3.17
C ALA A 27 4.66 -4.26 -3.57
N SER A 28 5.40 -3.35 -2.98
CA SER A 28 6.22 -3.42 -1.78
C SER A 28 6.26 -2.05 -1.09
N ARG A 29 6.58 -1.98 0.20
CA ARG A 29 6.77 -0.71 0.93
C ARG A 29 8.16 -0.09 0.68
N SER A 30 9.13 -0.86 0.21
CA SER A 30 10.52 -0.44 0.04
C SER A 30 10.89 -0.08 -1.40
N THR A 31 10.04 -0.45 -2.37
CA THR A 31 10.20 -0.11 -3.79
C THR A 31 8.86 -0.14 -4.52
N ASP A 32 8.79 0.42 -5.71
CA ASP A 32 7.60 0.38 -6.55
C ASP A 32 7.68 -0.79 -7.53
N ILE A 33 7.27 -1.99 -7.06
CA ILE A 33 7.25 -3.20 -7.89
C ILE A 33 6.31 -3.04 -9.07
N PRO A 34 5.06 -2.55 -8.91
CA PRO A 34 4.16 -2.36 -10.03
C PRO A 34 4.72 -1.49 -11.15
N ALA A 35 5.41 -0.39 -10.82
CA ALA A 35 5.88 0.56 -11.82
C ALA A 35 7.10 0.08 -12.60
N PHE A 36 8.02 -0.66 -11.95
CA PHE A 36 9.34 -0.95 -12.53
C PHE A 36 9.67 -2.42 -12.64
N TYR A 37 9.02 -3.26 -11.85
CA TYR A 37 9.37 -4.66 -11.67
C TYR A 37 8.15 -5.59 -11.83
N ALA A 38 7.08 -5.15 -12.51
CA ALA A 38 5.88 -5.97 -12.71
C ALA A 38 6.23 -7.28 -13.43
N ASP A 39 6.93 -7.22 -14.58
CA ASP A 39 7.32 -8.40 -15.33
C ASP A 39 8.21 -9.35 -14.53
N TRP A 40 9.16 -8.80 -13.74
CA TRP A 40 9.97 -9.59 -12.82
C TRP A 40 9.09 -10.31 -11.80
N PHE A 41 8.18 -9.60 -11.16
CA PHE A 41 7.32 -10.16 -10.13
C PHE A 41 6.45 -11.30 -10.67
N PHE A 42 5.78 -11.09 -11.81
CA PHE A 42 4.93 -12.11 -12.41
C PHE A 42 5.73 -13.29 -12.94
N HIS A 43 6.92 -13.06 -13.48
CA HIS A 43 7.85 -14.16 -13.79
C HIS A 43 8.21 -14.96 -12.53
N ARG A 44 8.60 -14.31 -11.45
CA ARG A 44 8.94 -14.97 -10.17
C ARG A 44 7.73 -15.68 -9.54
N LEU A 45 6.55 -15.11 -9.66
CA LEU A 45 5.29 -15.75 -9.25
C LEU A 45 5.04 -17.04 -10.03
N LYS A 46 5.36 -17.07 -11.33
CA LYS A 46 5.26 -18.25 -12.19
C LYS A 46 6.31 -19.31 -11.83
N VAL A 47 7.54 -18.90 -11.55
CA VAL A 47 8.63 -19.81 -11.08
C VAL A 47 8.31 -20.37 -9.69
N GLY A 48 7.54 -19.62 -8.87
CA GLY A 48 7.07 -20.07 -7.56
C GLY A 48 7.83 -19.50 -6.37
N TYR A 49 8.92 -18.77 -6.57
CA TYR A 49 9.66 -18.08 -5.49
C TYR A 49 10.44 -16.88 -5.99
N SER A 50 10.83 -16.01 -5.06
CA SER A 50 11.86 -14.99 -5.26
C SER A 50 12.85 -14.98 -4.10
N ALA A 51 14.00 -14.36 -4.33
CA ALA A 51 14.96 -14.06 -3.27
C ALA A 51 14.83 -12.58 -2.85
N TRP A 52 15.18 -12.34 -1.59
CA TRP A 52 15.16 -11.03 -0.97
C TRP A 52 16.41 -10.86 -0.12
N THR A 53 17.10 -9.74 -0.29
CA THR A 53 18.31 -9.46 0.49
C THR A 53 17.94 -8.64 1.73
N ASN A 54 18.25 -9.16 2.92
CA ASN A 54 18.02 -8.45 4.16
C ASN A 54 18.92 -7.21 4.22
N PRO A 55 18.38 -5.98 4.29
CA PRO A 55 19.16 -4.75 4.25
C PRO A 55 20.05 -4.54 5.47
N PHE A 56 19.81 -5.26 6.58
CA PHE A 56 20.56 -5.10 7.82
C PHE A 56 21.79 -6.00 7.92
N ASN A 57 21.75 -7.19 7.33
CA ASN A 57 22.85 -8.16 7.45
C ASN A 57 23.32 -8.73 6.11
N GLY A 58 22.74 -8.31 4.98
CA GLY A 58 23.11 -8.77 3.64
C GLY A 58 22.77 -10.24 3.33
N VAL A 59 22.10 -10.94 4.25
CA VAL A 59 21.77 -12.36 4.06
C VAL A 59 20.59 -12.48 3.09
N LYS A 60 20.77 -13.33 2.07
CA LYS A 60 19.71 -13.65 1.11
C LYS A 60 18.69 -14.59 1.78
N GLY A 61 17.42 -14.19 1.74
CA GLY A 61 16.29 -15.00 2.16
C GLY A 61 15.40 -15.34 0.97
N TYR A 62 14.64 -16.43 1.05
CA TYR A 62 13.76 -16.89 0.00
C TYR A 62 12.31 -16.83 0.43
N VAL A 63 11.44 -16.48 -0.51
CA VAL A 63 9.98 -16.38 -0.33
C VAL A 63 9.32 -17.19 -1.42
N ALA A 64 8.63 -18.27 -1.06
CA ALA A 64 7.87 -19.09 -1.99
C ALA A 64 6.40 -18.66 -2.00
N TYR A 65 5.79 -18.66 -3.17
CA TYR A 65 4.45 -18.16 -3.43
C TYR A 65 3.35 -19.22 -3.41
N LYS A 66 3.70 -20.48 -3.08
CA LYS A 66 2.74 -21.60 -3.12
C LYS A 66 1.50 -21.42 -2.23
N ASN A 67 1.65 -20.73 -1.11
CA ASN A 67 0.55 -20.44 -0.17
C ASN A 67 -0.03 -19.04 -0.36
N THR A 68 0.50 -18.24 -1.29
CA THR A 68 0.05 -16.86 -1.48
C THR A 68 -1.38 -16.83 -2.00
N ARG A 69 -2.25 -16.13 -1.27
CA ARG A 69 -3.69 -15.97 -1.56
C ARG A 69 -4.06 -14.53 -1.81
N PHE A 70 -3.24 -13.58 -1.30
CA PHE A 70 -3.54 -12.17 -1.44
C PHE A 70 -2.26 -11.33 -1.56
N ILE A 71 -2.31 -10.30 -2.42
CA ILE A 71 -1.19 -9.39 -2.67
C ILE A 71 -1.65 -7.95 -2.47
N VAL A 72 -0.92 -7.20 -1.66
CA VAL A 72 -1.09 -5.75 -1.52
C VAL A 72 0.01 -5.06 -2.32
N PHE A 73 -0.38 -4.39 -3.39
CA PHE A 73 0.54 -3.60 -4.21
C PHE A 73 0.65 -2.17 -3.70
N TRP A 74 1.83 -1.58 -3.84
CA TRP A 74 2.12 -0.19 -3.49
C TRP A 74 2.77 0.48 -4.68
N SER A 75 2.19 1.55 -5.16
CA SER A 75 2.70 2.18 -6.37
C SER A 75 2.33 3.65 -6.51
N LYS A 76 3.19 4.38 -7.23
CA LYS A 76 2.90 5.72 -7.78
C LYS A 76 2.53 5.67 -9.27
N ASP A 77 2.78 4.54 -9.92
CA ASP A 77 2.39 4.27 -11.31
C ASP A 77 2.13 2.77 -11.51
N PRO A 78 0.97 2.25 -11.10
CA PRO A 78 0.64 0.83 -11.27
C PRO A 78 0.16 0.47 -12.68
N SER A 79 0.35 1.32 -13.69
CA SER A 79 -0.11 1.05 -15.06
C SER A 79 0.41 -0.27 -15.65
N PRO A 80 1.67 -0.73 -15.38
CA PRO A 80 2.12 -2.02 -15.89
C PRO A 80 1.32 -3.22 -15.34
N LEU A 81 0.70 -3.10 -14.15
CA LEU A 81 -0.14 -4.18 -13.61
C LEU A 81 -1.35 -4.51 -14.49
N LEU A 82 -1.86 -3.54 -15.26
CA LEU A 82 -3.03 -3.74 -16.11
C LEU A 82 -2.91 -4.93 -17.06
N ALA A 83 -1.69 -5.24 -17.50
CA ALA A 83 -1.39 -6.39 -18.37
C ALA A 83 -1.37 -7.74 -17.63
N HIS A 84 -1.26 -7.72 -16.30
CA HIS A 84 -1.05 -8.92 -15.49
C HIS A 84 -2.24 -9.28 -14.58
N LEU A 85 -3.28 -8.44 -14.50
CA LEU A 85 -4.39 -8.65 -13.57
C LEU A 85 -5.16 -9.94 -13.85
N ASP A 86 -5.28 -10.33 -15.12
CA ASP A 86 -5.97 -11.56 -15.51
C ASP A 86 -5.20 -12.80 -15.01
N GLU A 87 -3.86 -12.78 -14.99
CA GLU A 87 -3.05 -13.85 -14.41
C GLU A 87 -3.32 -14.07 -12.92
N LEU A 88 -3.49 -12.98 -12.14
CA LEU A 88 -3.86 -13.10 -10.72
C LEU A 88 -5.23 -13.75 -10.55
N LYS A 89 -6.20 -13.37 -11.39
CA LYS A 89 -7.55 -13.94 -11.37
C LYS A 89 -7.53 -15.44 -11.71
N GLU A 90 -6.77 -15.85 -12.73
CA GLU A 90 -6.60 -17.26 -13.10
C GLU A 90 -5.97 -18.07 -11.96
N ARG A 91 -4.99 -17.50 -11.26
CA ARG A 91 -4.34 -18.10 -10.08
C ARG A 91 -5.20 -18.05 -8.82
N LYS A 92 -6.35 -17.39 -8.85
CA LYS A 92 -7.23 -17.16 -7.69
C LYS A 92 -6.51 -16.43 -6.55
N ILE A 93 -5.63 -15.50 -6.89
CA ILE A 93 -4.94 -14.63 -5.94
C ILE A 93 -5.64 -13.28 -5.94
N GLY A 94 -6.19 -12.91 -4.78
CA GLY A 94 -6.79 -11.58 -4.59
C GLY A 94 -5.74 -10.49 -4.51
N CYS A 95 -6.11 -9.26 -4.85
CA CYS A 95 -5.23 -8.11 -4.66
C CYS A 95 -6.02 -6.82 -4.40
N TYR A 96 -5.33 -5.83 -3.82
CA TYR A 96 -5.70 -4.44 -3.90
C TYR A 96 -4.44 -3.56 -4.02
N ILE A 97 -4.64 -2.30 -4.40
CA ILE A 97 -3.55 -1.37 -4.71
C ILE A 97 -3.61 -0.17 -3.76
N GLN A 98 -2.52 0.07 -3.05
CA GLN A 98 -2.23 1.29 -2.33
C GLN A 98 -1.62 2.27 -3.34
N TYR A 99 -2.44 3.09 -3.98
CA TYR A 99 -2.02 3.98 -5.06
C TYR A 99 -1.68 5.37 -4.53
N THR A 100 -0.39 5.70 -4.47
CA THR A 100 0.06 7.04 -4.10
C THR A 100 -0.10 8.00 -5.27
N LEU A 101 -1.12 8.83 -5.20
CA LEU A 101 -1.48 9.82 -6.21
C LEU A 101 -1.39 11.22 -5.60
N ASN A 102 -0.17 11.75 -5.56
CA ASN A 102 0.16 13.12 -5.16
C ASN A 102 0.20 14.02 -6.40
N ASP A 103 0.24 15.33 -6.18
CA ASP A 103 0.45 16.35 -7.22
C ASP A 103 1.63 17.26 -6.86
N TYR A 104 2.85 16.73 -7.01
CA TYR A 104 4.10 17.41 -6.65
C TYR A 104 5.06 17.63 -7.83
N VAL A 105 4.55 17.56 -9.07
CA VAL A 105 5.35 17.70 -10.28
C VAL A 105 5.89 19.14 -10.41
N LYS A 106 5.04 20.14 -10.17
CA LYS A 106 5.43 21.58 -10.27
C LYS A 106 6.52 21.96 -9.28
N GLU A 107 6.49 21.39 -8.09
CA GLU A 107 7.45 21.63 -7.02
C GLU A 107 8.72 20.80 -7.15
N GLY A 108 8.81 19.95 -8.17
CA GLY A 108 9.98 19.13 -8.46
C GLY A 108 10.27 18.03 -7.44
N LEU A 109 9.30 17.70 -6.58
CA LEU A 109 9.47 16.66 -5.55
C LEU A 109 9.38 15.23 -6.12
N GLU A 110 8.72 15.05 -7.27
CA GLU A 110 8.44 13.75 -7.91
C GLU A 110 8.84 13.73 -9.39
N LYS A 111 10.11 13.97 -9.69
CA LYS A 111 10.62 14.14 -11.07
C LYS A 111 10.47 12.89 -11.96
N GLY A 112 10.49 11.70 -11.37
CA GLY A 112 10.38 10.42 -12.09
C GLY A 112 8.97 9.84 -12.14
N VAL A 113 7.94 10.63 -11.78
CA VAL A 113 6.55 10.17 -11.76
C VAL A 113 5.82 10.67 -13.01
N LYS A 114 4.92 9.86 -13.55
CA LYS A 114 4.08 10.20 -14.72
C LYS A 114 3.17 11.41 -14.45
N PRO A 115 2.72 12.12 -15.49
CA PRO A 115 1.76 13.22 -15.35
C PRO A 115 0.52 12.84 -14.55
N LEU A 116 -0.08 13.81 -13.86
CA LEU A 116 -1.22 13.57 -12.96
C LEU A 116 -2.42 12.98 -13.70
N GLU A 117 -2.78 13.51 -14.86
CA GLU A 117 -3.90 13.07 -15.67
C GLU A 117 -3.75 11.60 -16.06
N TYR A 118 -2.57 11.21 -16.52
CA TYR A 118 -2.26 9.81 -16.84
C TYR A 118 -2.46 8.88 -15.63
N ARG A 119 -2.04 9.31 -14.45
CA ARG A 119 -2.18 8.51 -13.22
C ARG A 119 -3.62 8.42 -12.74
N ILE A 120 -4.42 9.49 -12.92
CA ILE A 120 -5.85 9.48 -12.64
C ILE A 120 -6.57 8.51 -13.58
N ASP A 121 -6.26 8.54 -14.88
CA ASP A 121 -6.84 7.60 -15.84
C ASP A 121 -6.46 6.15 -15.53
N THR A 122 -5.19 5.92 -15.16
CA THR A 122 -4.73 4.59 -14.69
C THR A 122 -5.51 4.13 -13.45
N PHE A 123 -5.76 5.05 -12.50
CA PHE A 123 -6.56 4.74 -11.32
C PHE A 123 -7.95 4.22 -11.69
N LYS A 124 -8.64 4.95 -12.57
CA LYS A 124 -9.97 4.58 -13.04
C LYS A 124 -9.98 3.23 -13.78
N GLN A 125 -9.04 3.01 -14.69
CA GLN A 125 -8.90 1.72 -15.40
C GLN A 125 -8.69 0.54 -14.44
N LEU A 126 -7.91 0.72 -13.38
CA LEU A 126 -7.68 -0.31 -12.37
C LEU A 126 -8.96 -0.59 -11.58
N VAL A 127 -9.73 0.44 -11.23
CA VAL A 127 -11.03 0.26 -10.55
C VAL A 127 -12.03 -0.43 -11.45
N ASP A 128 -12.09 -0.08 -12.74
CA ASP A 128 -12.96 -0.74 -13.72
C ASP A 128 -12.65 -2.24 -13.85
N LYS A 129 -11.38 -2.64 -13.72
CA LYS A 129 -10.94 -4.05 -13.78
C LYS A 129 -11.10 -4.81 -12.46
N LEU A 130 -10.81 -4.18 -11.34
CA LEU A 130 -10.73 -4.83 -10.02
C LEU A 130 -11.99 -4.63 -9.16
N GLY A 131 -12.81 -3.65 -9.50
CA GLY A 131 -13.97 -3.24 -8.72
C GLY A 131 -13.70 -2.13 -7.71
N LEU A 132 -14.76 -1.44 -7.30
CA LEU A 132 -14.70 -0.37 -6.32
C LEU A 132 -14.16 -0.89 -4.97
N GLY A 133 -13.31 -0.10 -4.33
CA GLY A 133 -12.64 -0.44 -3.08
C GLY A 133 -11.32 -1.20 -3.23
N SER A 134 -10.99 -1.68 -4.45
CA SER A 134 -9.71 -2.39 -4.72
C SER A 134 -8.54 -1.45 -4.98
N VAL A 135 -8.77 -0.16 -5.17
CA VAL A 135 -7.73 0.84 -5.34
C VAL A 135 -7.92 1.94 -4.30
N ILE A 136 -6.96 2.06 -3.39
CA ILE A 136 -6.98 3.01 -2.29
C ILE A 136 -6.16 4.23 -2.69
N TRP A 137 -6.78 5.39 -2.70
CA TRP A 137 -6.06 6.63 -2.93
C TRP A 137 -5.23 7.03 -1.71
N ARG A 138 -3.94 7.27 -1.94
CA ARG A 138 -3.02 7.81 -0.94
C ARG A 138 -2.50 9.17 -1.42
N PHE A 139 -2.68 10.20 -0.61
CA PHE A 139 -1.94 11.44 -0.74
C PHE A 139 -0.88 11.48 0.37
N ASP A 140 0.30 10.93 0.08
CA ASP A 140 1.24 10.53 1.10
C ASP A 140 2.70 10.67 0.61
N PRO A 141 3.53 11.48 1.32
CA PRO A 141 3.21 12.32 2.46
C PRO A 141 2.70 13.72 2.10
N LEU A 142 2.06 14.41 3.06
CA LEU A 142 1.76 15.84 2.99
C LEU A 142 3.02 16.65 3.31
N MET A 143 3.58 17.33 2.32
CA MET A 143 4.80 18.12 2.45
C MET A 143 4.49 19.59 2.70
N LEU A 144 5.15 20.23 3.66
CA LEU A 144 5.19 21.69 3.80
C LEU A 144 6.54 22.20 3.33
N THR A 145 6.50 23.18 2.42
CA THR A 145 7.69 23.87 1.87
C THR A 145 7.41 25.35 1.69
N ASP A 146 8.39 26.13 1.22
CA ASP A 146 8.19 27.55 0.90
C ASP A 146 7.09 27.77 -0.17
N THR A 147 6.79 26.78 -0.98
CA THR A 147 5.81 26.83 -2.07
C THR A 147 4.58 25.97 -1.86
N ILE A 148 4.54 25.20 -0.79
CA ILE A 148 3.44 24.30 -0.44
C ILE A 148 3.01 24.60 0.99
N ASP A 149 1.90 25.25 1.14
CA ASP A 149 1.19 25.49 2.38
C ASP A 149 -0.08 24.61 2.49
N ILE A 150 -0.83 24.79 3.57
CA ILE A 150 -2.07 24.04 3.83
C ILE A 150 -3.09 24.25 2.72
N ASP A 151 -3.31 25.50 2.29
CA ASP A 151 -4.28 25.83 1.26
C ASP A 151 -3.90 25.23 -0.09
N THR A 152 -2.61 25.20 -0.41
CA THR A 152 -2.09 24.56 -1.62
C THR A 152 -2.32 23.07 -1.59
N LEU A 153 -2.08 22.40 -0.47
CA LEU A 153 -2.35 20.97 -0.31
C LEU A 153 -3.84 20.65 -0.46
N LEU A 154 -4.71 21.44 0.21
CA LEU A 154 -6.15 21.25 0.11
C LEU A 154 -6.65 21.42 -1.33
N ARG A 155 -6.18 22.43 -2.08
CA ARG A 155 -6.53 22.61 -3.51
C ARG A 155 -6.07 21.44 -4.38
N LYS A 156 -4.86 20.93 -4.15
CA LYS A 156 -4.33 19.74 -4.88
C LYS A 156 -5.18 18.50 -4.61
N ILE A 157 -5.52 18.27 -3.34
CA ILE A 157 -6.36 17.15 -2.91
C ILE A 157 -7.78 17.32 -3.48
N GLU A 158 -8.34 18.54 -3.46
CA GLU A 158 -9.65 18.83 -4.03
C GLU A 158 -9.71 18.50 -5.52
N ASN A 159 -8.71 18.92 -6.28
CA ASN A 159 -8.62 18.63 -7.71
C ASN A 159 -8.62 17.12 -8.01
N ILE A 160 -7.83 16.35 -7.25
CA ILE A 160 -7.77 14.88 -7.43
C ILE A 160 -9.07 14.23 -6.91
N GLY A 161 -9.54 14.62 -5.72
CA GLY A 161 -10.73 14.05 -5.10
C GLY A 161 -11.98 14.19 -5.95
N ASN A 162 -12.16 15.36 -6.58
CA ASN A 162 -13.27 15.59 -7.52
C ASN A 162 -13.22 14.67 -8.74
N GLN A 163 -12.02 14.34 -9.23
CA GLN A 163 -11.83 13.45 -10.39
C GLN A 163 -11.96 11.97 -10.04
N LEU A 164 -11.69 11.60 -8.77
CA LEU A 164 -11.79 10.23 -8.27
C LEU A 164 -13.15 9.90 -7.66
N LYS A 165 -14.10 10.84 -7.65
CA LYS A 165 -15.44 10.61 -7.12
C LYS A 165 -16.11 9.45 -7.84
N GLY A 166 -16.55 8.42 -7.07
CA GLY A 166 -17.11 7.18 -7.60
C GLY A 166 -16.07 6.11 -7.97
N TYR A 167 -14.77 6.42 -7.90
CA TYR A 167 -13.67 5.49 -8.16
C TYR A 167 -12.88 5.07 -6.93
N THR A 168 -13.02 5.78 -5.81
CA THR A 168 -12.43 5.36 -4.53
C THR A 168 -13.41 5.55 -3.38
N GLU A 169 -13.26 4.77 -2.34
CA GLU A 169 -14.02 4.86 -1.10
C GLU A 169 -13.20 5.46 0.03
N LYS A 170 -11.87 5.61 -0.16
CA LYS A 170 -10.96 5.95 0.92
C LYS A 170 -9.82 6.84 0.45
N LEU A 171 -9.51 7.87 1.24
CA LEU A 171 -8.31 8.69 1.14
C LEU A 171 -7.43 8.45 2.37
N VAL A 172 -6.18 8.03 2.13
CA VAL A 172 -5.16 7.86 3.16
C VAL A 172 -4.09 8.93 3.00
N PHE A 173 -3.67 9.55 4.10
CA PHE A 173 -2.60 10.53 4.10
C PHE A 173 -1.66 10.38 5.30
N SER A 174 -0.47 11.01 5.23
CA SER A 174 0.41 11.17 6.38
C SER A 174 1.05 12.55 6.35
N TYR A 175 1.36 13.10 7.50
CA TYR A 175 2.15 14.32 7.60
C TYR A 175 3.63 13.98 7.43
N ALA A 176 4.35 14.78 6.62
CA ALA A 176 5.78 14.55 6.43
C ALA A 176 6.53 14.83 7.73
N ASP A 177 7.30 13.85 8.19
CA ASP A 177 8.11 13.90 9.40
C ASP A 177 9.59 14.06 9.00
N ILE A 178 9.96 15.28 8.59
CA ILE A 178 11.27 15.58 7.99
C ILE A 178 12.40 15.44 9.02
N ALA A 179 12.15 15.86 10.26
CA ALA A 179 13.17 15.82 11.32
C ALA A 179 13.56 14.38 11.70
N LEU A 180 12.61 13.44 11.61
CA LEU A 180 12.83 12.03 11.90
C LEU A 180 13.78 11.38 10.87
N TYR A 181 13.69 11.83 9.61
CA TYR A 181 14.45 11.25 8.50
C TYR A 181 15.56 12.20 8.03
N ARG A 182 16.69 12.27 8.79
CA ARG A 182 17.84 13.14 8.49
C ARG A 182 18.28 13.14 7.03
N LYS A 183 18.12 11.99 6.36
CA LYS A 183 18.47 11.81 4.97
C LYS A 183 17.48 12.50 4.02
N VAL A 184 16.19 12.44 4.31
CA VAL A 184 15.17 13.18 3.57
C VAL A 184 15.45 14.66 3.69
N LYS A 185 15.69 15.16 4.90
CA LYS A 185 16.09 16.56 5.12
C LYS A 185 17.30 16.97 4.28
N SER A 186 18.40 16.20 4.34
CA SER A 186 19.59 16.46 3.53
C SER A 186 19.36 16.45 2.03
N ASN A 187 18.48 15.56 1.53
CA ASN A 187 18.14 15.53 0.09
C ASN A 187 17.36 16.77 -0.33
N LEU A 188 16.36 17.18 0.45
CA LEU A 188 15.58 18.38 0.19
C LEU A 188 16.47 19.64 0.18
N GLU A 189 17.30 19.81 1.20
CA GLU A 189 18.26 20.93 1.30
C GLU A 189 19.21 21.00 0.11
N LYS A 190 19.78 19.85 -0.31
CA LYS A 190 20.69 19.78 -1.48
C LYS A 190 20.03 20.14 -2.79
N ASN A 191 18.72 19.98 -2.88
CA ASN A 191 17.93 20.37 -4.07
C ASN A 191 17.28 21.75 -3.95
N GLY A 192 17.64 22.53 -2.93
CA GLY A 192 17.14 23.89 -2.70
C GLY A 192 15.67 23.92 -2.27
N ILE A 193 15.17 22.86 -1.68
CA ILE A 193 13.80 22.76 -1.21
C ILE A 193 13.79 23.00 0.31
N ASN A 194 13.32 24.16 0.72
CA ASN A 194 13.13 24.47 2.13
C ASN A 194 11.84 23.82 2.62
N SER A 195 11.98 22.82 3.46
CA SER A 195 10.87 22.08 4.05
C SER A 195 10.86 22.22 5.56
N ARG A 196 9.70 22.06 6.15
CA ARG A 196 9.52 22.07 7.60
C ARG A 196 8.53 21.00 8.05
N ASP A 197 8.63 20.65 9.33
CA ASP A 197 7.68 19.75 9.96
C ASP A 197 6.35 20.46 10.25
N TRP A 198 5.33 19.67 10.44
CA TRP A 198 4.01 20.11 10.83
C TRP A 198 3.94 20.38 12.33
N THR A 199 3.28 21.44 12.72
CA THR A 199 2.82 21.63 14.10
C THR A 199 1.47 20.91 14.29
N GLU A 200 1.14 20.55 15.54
CA GLU A 200 -0.16 19.92 15.84
C GLU A 200 -1.34 20.82 15.48
N GLY A 201 -1.19 22.14 15.64
CA GLY A 201 -2.20 23.12 15.25
C GLY A 201 -2.49 23.08 13.75
N GLU A 202 -1.46 23.05 12.93
CA GLU A 202 -1.56 22.95 11.47
C GLU A 202 -2.13 21.61 11.01
N MET A 203 -1.75 20.50 11.66
CA MET A 203 -2.36 19.19 11.39
C MET A 203 -3.88 19.21 11.61
N ARG A 204 -4.34 19.86 12.68
CA ARG A 204 -5.78 20.01 12.99
C ARG A 204 -6.47 20.97 12.02
N GLU A 205 -5.81 22.05 11.63
CA GLU A 205 -6.31 23.00 10.62
C GLU A 205 -6.50 22.29 9.27
N PHE A 206 -5.49 21.59 8.78
CA PHE A 206 -5.58 20.78 7.57
C PHE A 206 -6.71 19.75 7.67
N ALA A 207 -6.82 19.02 8.78
CA ALA A 207 -7.87 18.03 9.00
C ALA A 207 -9.28 18.65 8.87
N LYS A 208 -9.52 19.83 9.43
CA LYS A 208 -10.80 20.57 9.30
C LYS A 208 -11.10 20.93 7.85
N GLY A 209 -10.09 21.43 7.12
CA GLY A 209 -10.20 21.75 5.70
C GLY A 209 -10.54 20.51 4.87
N LEU A 210 -9.82 19.42 5.09
CA LEU A 210 -10.03 18.16 4.40
C LEU A 210 -11.43 17.58 4.65
N VAL A 211 -11.90 17.59 5.89
CA VAL A 211 -13.28 17.14 6.24
C VAL A 211 -14.34 17.98 5.54
N THR A 212 -14.08 19.29 5.38
CA THR A 212 -15.00 20.17 4.64
C THR A 212 -15.09 19.79 3.17
N LEU A 213 -13.97 19.53 2.50
CA LEU A 213 -13.92 19.04 1.12
C LEU A 213 -14.62 17.67 1.00
N ASN A 214 -14.38 16.79 1.96
CA ASN A 214 -14.90 15.43 1.94
C ASN A 214 -16.43 15.33 2.03
N LYS A 215 -17.12 16.38 2.47
CA LYS A 215 -18.59 16.43 2.44
C LYS A 215 -19.17 16.20 1.04
N SER A 216 -18.41 16.57 0.00
CA SER A 216 -18.82 16.38 -1.41
C SER A 216 -18.48 15.01 -1.96
N TRP A 217 -17.53 14.27 -1.35
CA TRP A 217 -17.04 12.97 -1.81
C TRP A 217 -17.58 11.79 -1.00
N GLY A 218 -17.65 11.95 0.33
CA GLY A 218 -18.06 10.88 1.25
C GLY A 218 -17.01 9.78 1.44
N TYR A 219 -15.71 10.09 1.26
CA TYR A 219 -14.65 9.11 1.47
C TYR A 219 -14.42 8.83 2.96
N THR A 220 -14.01 7.63 3.28
CA THR A 220 -13.37 7.33 4.56
C THR A 220 -12.00 8.02 4.58
N LEU A 221 -11.80 8.95 5.52
CA LEU A 221 -10.52 9.63 5.72
C LEU A 221 -9.69 8.88 6.76
N ALA A 222 -8.41 8.63 6.46
CA ALA A 222 -7.56 7.92 7.41
C ALA A 222 -6.09 8.38 7.35
N THR A 223 -5.40 8.36 8.50
CA THR A 223 -3.97 8.69 8.60
C THR A 223 -3.10 7.44 8.62
N CYS A 224 -1.90 7.52 8.06
CA CYS A 224 -0.95 6.40 8.04
C CYS A 224 0.17 6.57 9.07
N GLY A 225 0.05 5.86 10.20
CA GLY A 225 1.12 5.78 11.21
C GLY A 225 1.33 7.05 12.04
N GLU A 226 0.32 7.91 12.09
CA GLU A 226 0.33 9.18 12.85
C GLU A 226 0.03 8.97 14.33
N LYS A 227 0.66 9.80 15.19
CA LYS A 227 0.38 9.82 16.63
C LYS A 227 -0.84 10.65 16.98
N ILE A 228 -1.09 11.71 16.20
CA ILE A 228 -2.19 12.65 16.46
C ILE A 228 -3.54 11.94 16.37
N ASP A 229 -4.37 12.12 17.37
CA ASP A 229 -5.77 11.66 17.32
C ASP A 229 -6.64 12.67 16.56
N LEU A 230 -7.13 12.22 15.41
CA LEU A 230 -8.04 12.98 14.55
C LEU A 230 -9.46 12.38 14.50
N LYS A 231 -9.78 11.42 15.37
CA LYS A 231 -11.13 10.86 15.50
C LYS A 231 -12.21 11.90 15.75
N PRO A 232 -11.96 12.99 16.52
CA PRO A 232 -12.95 14.07 16.67
C PRO A 232 -13.36 14.74 15.34
N TYR A 233 -12.56 14.58 14.28
CA TYR A 233 -12.85 15.04 12.92
C TYR A 233 -13.40 13.94 12.01
N GLY A 234 -13.66 12.73 12.52
CA GLY A 234 -14.08 11.57 11.73
C GLY A 234 -12.95 10.98 10.87
N ILE A 235 -11.67 11.20 11.24
CA ILE A 235 -10.50 10.67 10.55
C ILE A 235 -9.92 9.51 11.38
N GLU A 236 -9.76 8.35 10.76
CA GLU A 236 -9.34 7.12 11.41
C GLU A 236 -7.81 6.92 11.34
N HIS A 237 -7.28 6.03 12.18
CA HIS A 237 -5.97 5.44 11.96
C HIS A 237 -6.07 4.32 10.92
N ASN A 238 -5.28 4.42 9.85
CA ASN A 238 -5.36 3.51 8.72
C ASN A 238 -4.69 2.15 9.00
N HIS A 239 -5.24 1.14 8.34
CA HIS A 239 -4.62 -0.16 8.13
C HIS A 239 -4.18 -0.25 6.67
N CYS A 240 -2.89 -0.09 6.38
CA CYS A 240 -2.42 -0.14 4.99
C CYS A 240 -2.41 -1.56 4.42
N VAL A 241 -2.11 -2.57 5.26
CA VAL A 241 -2.47 -3.96 4.99
C VAL A 241 -3.68 -4.23 5.87
N ASP A 242 -4.85 -4.18 5.26
CA ASP A 242 -6.15 -4.10 5.92
C ASP A 242 -6.87 -5.44 5.79
N ASP A 243 -6.98 -6.16 6.91
CA ASP A 243 -7.65 -7.45 6.95
C ASP A 243 -9.15 -7.34 6.65
N ALA A 244 -9.81 -6.25 7.07
CA ALA A 244 -11.22 -6.04 6.76
C ALA A 244 -11.45 -5.88 5.25
N LEU A 245 -10.57 -5.12 4.57
CA LEU A 245 -10.63 -4.97 3.13
C LEU A 245 -10.31 -6.29 2.40
N ILE A 246 -9.29 -7.03 2.87
CA ILE A 246 -8.94 -8.34 2.32
C ILE A 246 -10.14 -9.30 2.43
N ILE A 247 -10.81 -9.34 3.59
CA ILE A 247 -12.00 -10.18 3.81
C ILE A 247 -13.10 -9.75 2.85
N ARG A 248 -13.38 -8.46 2.72
CA ARG A 248 -14.43 -7.94 1.82
C ARG A 248 -14.18 -8.32 0.35
N LEU A 249 -12.94 -8.26 -0.11
CA LEU A 249 -12.56 -8.54 -1.50
C LEU A 249 -12.43 -10.05 -1.80
N ALA A 250 -12.12 -10.89 -0.80
CA ALA A 250 -11.78 -12.28 -1.01
C ALA A 250 -12.51 -13.26 -0.06
N TYR A 251 -13.68 -12.88 0.48
CA TYR A 251 -14.44 -13.70 1.45
C TYR A 251 -14.80 -15.10 0.94
N HIS A 252 -14.79 -15.31 -0.35
CA HIS A 252 -15.03 -16.61 -0.99
C HIS A 252 -13.82 -17.55 -0.96
N ASP A 253 -12.62 -17.06 -0.64
CA ASP A 253 -11.41 -17.88 -0.50
C ASP A 253 -11.35 -18.50 0.89
N LYS A 254 -11.83 -19.76 1.01
CA LYS A 254 -11.90 -20.46 2.29
C LYS A 254 -10.53 -20.55 2.99
N ALA A 255 -9.45 -20.86 2.27
CA ALA A 255 -8.11 -21.00 2.86
C ALA A 255 -7.60 -19.67 3.45
N LEU A 256 -7.89 -18.55 2.75
CA LEU A 256 -7.56 -17.22 3.25
C LEU A 256 -8.43 -16.86 4.47
N MET A 257 -9.72 -17.19 4.45
CA MET A 257 -10.61 -16.94 5.60
C MET A 257 -10.20 -17.76 6.82
N ASP A 258 -9.82 -19.02 6.64
CA ASP A 258 -9.29 -19.86 7.72
C ASP A 258 -8.00 -19.26 8.32
N PHE A 259 -7.09 -18.78 7.47
CA PHE A 259 -5.85 -18.08 7.89
C PHE A 259 -6.15 -16.81 8.70
N LEU A 260 -7.13 -16.01 8.25
CA LEU A 260 -7.56 -14.77 8.93
C LEU A 260 -8.48 -14.99 10.13
N LYS A 261 -8.81 -16.25 10.44
CA LYS A 261 -9.73 -16.64 11.53
C LYS A 261 -11.10 -15.99 11.40
N VAL A 262 -11.61 -15.96 10.19
CA VAL A 262 -12.90 -15.34 9.83
C VAL A 262 -14.04 -16.33 10.08
N LYS A 263 -15.14 -15.81 10.64
CA LYS A 263 -16.44 -16.49 10.68
C LYS A 263 -17.44 -15.67 9.90
N ILE A 264 -18.17 -16.32 8.98
CA ILE A 264 -19.21 -15.68 8.18
C ILE A 264 -20.57 -16.05 8.78
N HIS A 265 -21.42 -15.04 8.95
CA HIS A 265 -22.74 -15.15 9.56
C HIS A 265 -23.82 -14.62 8.62
N PRO A 266 -25.04 -15.16 8.63
CA PRO A 266 -26.17 -14.53 7.96
C PRO A 266 -26.51 -13.19 8.63
N MET A 267 -27.03 -12.23 7.86
CA MET A 267 -27.55 -10.99 8.46
C MET A 267 -28.70 -11.30 9.41
N PRO A 268 -28.80 -10.62 10.57
CA PRO A 268 -29.92 -10.79 11.47
C PRO A 268 -31.25 -10.50 10.78
N SER A 269 -32.21 -11.37 10.96
CA SER A 269 -33.59 -11.14 10.50
C SER A 269 -34.34 -10.30 11.54
N PRO A 270 -35.25 -9.41 11.12
CA PRO A 270 -36.13 -8.71 12.06
C PRO A 270 -36.88 -9.70 12.95
N SER A 271 -37.00 -9.41 14.23
CA SER A 271 -37.87 -10.16 15.14
C SER A 271 -39.34 -10.00 14.73
N ILE A 272 -40.22 -10.81 15.27
CA ILE A 272 -41.68 -10.66 15.08
C ILE A 272 -42.21 -9.30 15.58
N PHE A 273 -41.45 -8.57 16.38
CA PHE A 273 -41.76 -7.23 16.87
C PHE A 273 -41.09 -6.11 16.02
N GLY A 274 -40.39 -6.45 14.93
CA GLY A 274 -39.73 -5.51 14.03
C GLY A 274 -38.31 -5.08 14.47
N ASP A 275 -37.82 -5.51 15.64
CA ASP A 275 -36.47 -5.19 16.10
C ASP A 275 -35.45 -6.12 15.41
N THR A 276 -34.32 -5.54 14.98
CA THR A 276 -33.20 -6.30 14.43
C THR A 276 -32.04 -6.26 15.43
N GLU A 277 -31.45 -7.40 15.76
CA GLU A 277 -30.24 -7.45 16.59
C GLU A 277 -29.13 -6.58 15.97
N PRO A 278 -28.48 -5.70 16.76
CA PRO A 278 -27.38 -4.90 16.24
C PRO A 278 -26.19 -5.81 15.86
N LEU A 279 -25.56 -5.49 14.76
CA LEU A 279 -24.33 -6.17 14.37
C LEU A 279 -23.19 -5.88 15.37
N PRO A 280 -22.23 -6.83 15.55
CA PRO A 280 -21.00 -6.54 16.29
C PRO A 280 -20.32 -5.28 15.74
N PRO A 281 -19.70 -4.44 16.59
CA PRO A 281 -19.10 -3.16 16.17
C PRO A 281 -18.01 -3.29 15.09
N ASP A 282 -17.36 -4.45 15.02
CA ASP A 282 -16.30 -4.78 14.05
C ASP A 282 -16.76 -5.70 12.91
N ALA A 283 -18.09 -5.87 12.76
CA ALA A 283 -18.67 -6.68 11.70
C ALA A 283 -18.33 -6.09 10.31
N ILE A 284 -17.86 -6.93 9.42
CA ILE A 284 -17.57 -6.61 8.03
C ILE A 284 -18.75 -7.05 7.18
N ILE A 285 -19.45 -6.08 6.60
CA ILE A 285 -20.57 -6.35 5.70
C ILE A 285 -20.05 -6.97 4.40
N LEU A 286 -20.63 -8.09 4.01
CA LEU A 286 -20.26 -8.83 2.82
C LEU A 286 -21.42 -8.81 1.80
N PRO A 287 -21.14 -9.02 0.50
CA PRO A 287 -22.17 -9.36 -0.46
C PRO A 287 -22.98 -10.58 0.01
N ASN A 288 -24.13 -10.85 -0.61
CA ASN A 288 -25.00 -11.99 -0.32
C ASN A 288 -25.71 -11.96 1.05
N ASN A 289 -25.96 -10.76 1.59
CA ASN A 289 -26.68 -10.59 2.85
C ASN A 289 -26.06 -11.36 4.04
N THR A 290 -24.71 -11.30 4.12
CA THR A 290 -23.93 -11.87 5.20
C THR A 290 -23.01 -10.82 5.82
N TYR A 291 -22.46 -11.14 7.00
CA TYR A 291 -21.37 -10.39 7.62
C TYR A 291 -20.28 -11.32 8.14
N ALA A 292 -19.08 -10.79 8.25
CA ALA A 292 -17.94 -11.51 8.79
C ALA A 292 -17.50 -10.92 10.14
N THR A 293 -17.05 -11.80 11.03
CA THR A 293 -16.28 -11.46 12.22
C THR A 293 -14.89 -12.06 12.10
N ARG A 294 -13.87 -11.44 12.71
CA ARG A 294 -12.48 -11.88 12.63
C ARG A 294 -11.77 -11.83 13.98
N GLY A 295 -10.63 -12.54 14.07
CA GLY A 295 -9.70 -12.40 15.18
C GLY A 295 -8.84 -11.12 15.07
N ASP A 296 -7.97 -10.89 16.06
CA ASP A 296 -6.93 -9.86 16.01
C ASP A 296 -5.79 -10.33 15.09
N ASN A 297 -5.70 -9.74 13.91
CA ASN A 297 -4.69 -10.01 12.89
C ASN A 297 -3.55 -8.96 12.86
N ARG A 298 -3.57 -7.97 13.76
CA ARG A 298 -2.58 -6.90 13.82
C ARG A 298 -1.17 -7.45 13.96
N ASP A 299 -0.24 -6.95 13.16
CA ASP A 299 1.18 -7.22 13.28
C ASP A 299 1.80 -6.41 14.43
N LYS A 300 2.02 -7.09 15.57
CA LYS A 300 2.63 -6.48 16.76
C LYS A 300 4.08 -6.02 16.56
N GLY A 301 4.72 -6.36 15.44
CA GLY A 301 6.05 -5.91 15.06
C GLY A 301 6.08 -4.57 14.31
N GLN A 302 4.91 -3.99 14.00
CA GLN A 302 4.80 -2.67 13.38
C GLN A 302 4.89 -1.53 14.39
N ARG A 303 4.99 -0.28 13.88
CA ARG A 303 4.98 0.94 14.71
C ARG A 303 3.71 0.98 15.57
N GLU A 304 3.79 1.62 16.73
CA GLU A 304 2.72 1.68 17.74
C GLU A 304 1.34 2.08 17.16
N PHE A 305 1.33 3.09 16.30
CA PHE A 305 0.11 3.62 15.68
C PHE A 305 -0.22 2.98 14.31
N CYS A 306 0.46 1.90 13.94
CA CYS A 306 0.19 1.16 12.71
C CYS A 306 -0.79 0.02 12.98
N GLY A 307 -1.95 0.03 12.34
CA GLY A 307 -2.97 -1.01 12.45
C GLY A 307 -2.79 -2.18 11.46
N CYS A 308 -1.73 -2.17 10.64
CA CYS A 308 -1.55 -3.16 9.59
C CYS A 308 -1.50 -4.59 10.13
N MET A 309 -2.13 -5.51 9.41
CA MET A 309 -1.94 -6.92 9.63
C MET A 309 -0.58 -7.41 9.10
N LYS A 310 -0.22 -8.64 9.46
CA LYS A 310 1.01 -9.27 9.01
C LYS A 310 1.00 -9.54 7.51
N SER A 311 2.04 -9.11 6.82
CA SER A 311 2.31 -9.42 5.40
C SER A 311 3.81 -9.60 5.19
N LYS A 312 4.20 -10.39 4.16
CA LYS A 312 5.61 -10.52 3.78
C LYS A 312 5.94 -9.50 2.70
N ASP A 313 6.78 -8.52 3.04
CA ASP A 313 7.32 -7.60 2.03
C ASP A 313 8.43 -8.29 1.23
N ILE A 314 8.37 -8.13 -0.10
CA ILE A 314 9.29 -8.76 -1.06
C ILE A 314 10.15 -7.77 -1.82
N GLY A 315 10.05 -6.47 -1.51
CA GLY A 315 10.85 -5.44 -2.13
C GLY A 315 12.24 -5.30 -1.51
N GLU A 316 13.10 -4.57 -2.20
CA GLU A 316 14.44 -4.22 -1.73
C GLU A 316 14.62 -2.69 -1.67
N TYR A 317 15.30 -2.20 -0.64
CA TYR A 317 15.70 -0.80 -0.56
C TYR A 317 16.68 -0.45 -1.68
N ASN A 318 16.76 0.83 -2.04
CA ASN A 318 17.64 1.35 -3.10
C ASN A 318 17.32 0.80 -4.50
N THR A 319 16.07 0.53 -4.80
CA THR A 319 15.66 0.02 -6.12
C THR A 319 14.57 0.87 -6.78
N CYS A 320 13.89 1.77 -6.05
CA CYS A 320 12.85 2.62 -6.62
C CYS A 320 13.43 3.76 -7.48
N VAL A 321 13.11 3.80 -8.76
CA VAL A 321 13.59 4.83 -9.69
C VAL A 321 12.62 5.98 -9.97
N HIS A 322 11.59 6.16 -9.15
CA HIS A 322 10.85 7.42 -9.14
C HIS A 322 11.70 8.60 -8.66
N LEU A 323 12.72 8.34 -7.86
CA LEU A 323 13.71 9.32 -7.37
C LEU A 323 13.10 10.53 -6.66
N CYS A 324 12.00 10.32 -5.93
CA CYS A 324 11.35 11.36 -5.15
C CYS A 324 12.31 11.99 -4.14
N GLU A 325 12.26 13.32 -3.97
CA GLU A 325 13.17 14.06 -3.10
C GLU A 325 12.98 13.70 -1.61
N TYR A 326 11.77 13.33 -1.22
CA TYR A 326 11.40 12.92 0.13
C TYR A 326 11.48 11.39 0.37
N CYS A 327 12.14 10.63 -0.53
CA CYS A 327 12.18 9.17 -0.42
C CYS A 327 13.06 8.71 0.73
N TYR A 328 12.48 7.91 1.63
CA TYR A 328 13.23 7.26 2.71
C TYR A 328 13.85 5.91 2.30
N ALA A 329 13.34 5.29 1.23
CA ALA A 329 13.72 3.94 0.83
C ALA A 329 15.03 3.88 0.02
N ASN A 330 15.45 4.98 -0.60
CA ASN A 330 16.70 5.06 -1.34
C ASN A 330 17.81 5.71 -0.49
N ALA A 331 18.94 5.06 -0.36
CA ALA A 331 20.12 5.62 0.26
C ALA A 331 20.66 6.80 -0.55
N THR A 332 20.79 6.64 -1.84
CA THR A 332 21.10 7.68 -2.81
C THR A 332 20.36 7.38 -4.11
N LYS A 333 20.11 8.42 -4.91
CA LYS A 333 19.56 8.25 -6.27
C LYS A 333 20.49 7.44 -7.16
N GLN A 334 21.80 7.64 -7.02
CA GLN A 334 22.81 6.92 -7.79
C GLN A 334 22.76 5.41 -7.52
N LEU A 335 22.62 5.01 -6.26
CA LEU A 335 22.54 3.58 -5.91
C LEU A 335 21.26 2.94 -6.47
N ALA A 336 20.13 3.66 -6.43
CA ALA A 336 18.89 3.17 -7.05
C ALA A 336 19.04 2.99 -8.57
N LEU A 337 19.67 3.97 -9.25
CA LEU A 337 19.94 3.88 -10.69
C LEU A 337 20.92 2.77 -11.03
N GLN A 338 21.95 2.53 -10.20
CA GLN A 338 22.89 1.42 -10.36
C GLN A 338 22.18 0.07 -10.22
N ASN A 339 21.34 -0.11 -9.20
CA ASN A 339 20.57 -1.33 -9.01
C ASN A 339 19.55 -1.55 -10.14
N TRP A 340 18.95 -0.47 -10.66
CA TRP A 340 18.09 -0.53 -11.84
C TRP A 340 18.86 -0.99 -13.08
N LYS A 341 20.11 -0.54 -13.26
CA LYS A 341 20.97 -1.04 -14.34
C LYS A 341 21.25 -2.53 -14.19
N CYS A 342 21.62 -2.99 -12.98
CA CYS A 342 21.83 -4.42 -12.72
C CYS A 342 20.55 -5.24 -13.00
N HIS A 343 19.37 -4.73 -12.58
CA HIS A 343 18.10 -5.38 -12.91
C HIS A 343 17.92 -5.54 -14.44
N LYS A 344 18.20 -4.51 -15.23
CA LYS A 344 18.06 -4.57 -16.70
C LYS A 344 19.02 -5.57 -17.35
N GLU A 345 20.16 -5.85 -16.74
CA GLU A 345 21.12 -6.86 -17.20
C GLU A 345 20.64 -8.29 -16.92
N ASN A 346 19.84 -8.49 -15.85
CA ASN A 346 19.22 -9.78 -15.50
C ASN A 346 17.79 -9.58 -14.97
N PRO A 347 16.83 -9.23 -15.85
CA PRO A 347 15.49 -8.78 -15.44
C PRO A 347 14.62 -9.87 -14.80
N PHE A 348 15.02 -11.15 -14.95
CA PHE A 348 14.29 -12.30 -14.40
C PHE A 348 15.07 -13.05 -13.31
N GLY A 349 16.13 -12.45 -12.79
CA GLY A 349 16.91 -13.00 -11.68
C GLY A 349 16.07 -13.25 -10.42
N GLU A 350 16.62 -14.00 -9.47
CA GLU A 350 15.91 -14.35 -8.23
C GLU A 350 15.55 -13.11 -7.38
N THR A 351 16.40 -12.08 -7.41
CA THR A 351 16.20 -10.81 -6.69
C THR A 351 15.77 -9.69 -7.63
N ILE A 352 15.18 -8.63 -7.10
CA ILE A 352 14.84 -7.42 -7.85
C ILE A 352 16.07 -6.81 -8.54
N THR A 353 17.25 -6.91 -7.91
CA THR A 353 18.51 -6.37 -8.47
C THR A 353 19.17 -7.30 -9.47
N GLY A 354 18.59 -8.48 -9.75
CA GLY A 354 19.16 -9.44 -10.69
C GLY A 354 20.35 -10.24 -10.14
N LYS A 355 20.66 -10.12 -8.84
CA LYS A 355 21.81 -10.76 -8.18
C LYS A 355 21.49 -12.12 -7.60
#